data_6f968a67c8a00dece5ed6f55803f4ed1
#
_entry.id   6f968a67c8a00dece5ed6f55803f4ed1
#
_cell.length_a   1.000
_cell.length_b   1.000
_cell.length_c   1.000
_cell.angle_alpha   90.00
_cell.angle_beta   90.00
_cell.angle_gamma   90.00
#
_symmetry.space_group_name_H-M   'P 1'
#
loop_
_entity.id
_entity.type
_entity.pdbx_description
1 polymer ?
#
loop_
_entity_poly.entity_id
_entity_poly.type
_entity_poly.pdbx_seq_one_letter_code
_entity_poly.pdbx_strand_id
1 'polypeptide(L)'
;PGTVAVDGDAMVVNGDRIKVLAQRDPSKLPWGELGVDTVLECTGLFTSKAKAAAHLAGGAKKVVISAPGGDDVDAPVVYGVNHDVLRASHTVISNASCTTNCLAPVAKVLHEHIGIVGGLMTTIHAYTNDQVLTDVYHSDLRRARSATMSMIPTKTGAAAAVGLVLPALKGKFDGFAVRVPTINVSLVDLTFTAARATTVEEINGLMKAAAASGPLKGVLAYTDAPLVSIDYNHDAHSSTYDATMTKVTGGTLVKVCAWYDNEWGFSNRMLDTTLAWSKAS
;
A
#
# COMPACT_ATOMS: atom_id res chain seq x y z
N PRO A 1 5.03 22.61 10.18
CA PRO A 1 4.26 22.30 11.40
C PRO A 1 2.94 23.03 11.35
N GLY A 2 1.85 22.29 11.55
CA GLY A 2 0.51 22.86 11.61
C GLY A 2 0.07 23.13 13.06
N THR A 3 -1.11 23.70 13.21
CA THR A 3 -1.77 23.89 14.51
C THR A 3 -2.84 22.84 14.72
N VAL A 4 -2.95 22.32 15.95
CA VAL A 4 -4.03 21.43 16.37
C VAL A 4 -4.61 21.97 17.69
N ALA A 5 -5.92 22.08 17.78
CA ALA A 5 -6.64 22.50 18.98
C ALA A 5 -7.92 21.68 19.15
N VAL A 6 -8.49 21.72 20.34
CA VAL A 6 -9.81 21.14 20.65
C VAL A 6 -10.82 22.28 20.83
N ASP A 7 -12.00 22.13 20.21
CA ASP A 7 -13.12 23.04 20.33
C ASP A 7 -14.42 22.25 20.57
N GLY A 8 -14.78 22.07 21.83
CA GLY A 8 -15.93 21.25 22.24
C GLY A 8 -15.79 19.81 21.80
N ASP A 9 -16.67 19.37 20.90
CA ASP A 9 -16.72 18.05 20.28
C ASP A 9 -15.95 17.96 18.93
N ALA A 10 -15.12 18.95 18.64
CA ALA A 10 -14.39 19.03 17.40
C ALA A 10 -12.88 19.14 17.61
N MET A 11 -12.14 18.66 16.63
CA MET A 11 -10.73 18.91 16.43
C MET A 11 -10.57 20.05 15.41
N VAL A 12 -9.72 21.03 15.71
CA VAL A 12 -9.40 22.12 14.78
C VAL A 12 -7.99 21.91 14.28
N VAL A 13 -7.81 21.71 12.99
CA VAL A 13 -6.51 21.49 12.35
C VAL A 13 -6.25 22.61 11.35
N ASN A 14 -5.22 23.40 11.55
CA ASN A 14 -4.87 24.54 10.69
C ASN A 14 -6.04 25.54 10.46
N GLY A 15 -6.94 25.65 11.43
CA GLY A 15 -8.15 26.49 11.34
C GLY A 15 -9.40 25.76 10.84
N ASP A 16 -9.27 24.58 10.23
CA ASP A 16 -10.40 23.76 9.79
C ASP A 16 -11.00 22.98 10.97
N ARG A 17 -12.31 23.16 11.19
CA ARG A 17 -13.05 22.49 12.25
C ARG A 17 -13.58 21.14 11.79
N ILE A 18 -13.07 20.07 12.41
CA ILE A 18 -13.40 18.67 12.09
C ILE A 18 -14.25 18.12 13.24
N LYS A 19 -15.48 17.72 12.93
CA LYS A 19 -16.37 17.08 13.90
C LYS A 19 -15.86 15.70 14.28
N VAL A 20 -15.77 15.42 15.58
CA VAL A 20 -15.38 14.12 16.12
C VAL A 20 -16.62 13.39 16.60
N LEU A 21 -16.75 12.11 16.18
CA LEU A 21 -17.85 11.24 16.55
C LEU A 21 -17.34 10.03 17.31
N ALA A 22 -18.11 9.56 18.31
CA ALA A 22 -17.79 8.40 19.12
C ALA A 22 -18.87 7.31 18.93
N GLN A 23 -18.88 6.69 17.76
CA GLN A 23 -19.85 5.63 17.40
C GLN A 23 -19.10 4.43 16.83
N ARG A 24 -19.29 3.24 17.45
CA ARG A 24 -18.64 2.00 17.03
C ARG A 24 -19.36 1.29 15.88
N ASP A 25 -20.64 1.50 15.74
CA ASP A 25 -21.45 0.91 14.66
C ASP A 25 -21.49 1.87 13.47
N PRO A 26 -20.84 1.54 12.35
CA PRO A 26 -20.78 2.44 11.20
C PRO A 26 -22.14 2.79 10.61
N SER A 27 -23.15 1.91 10.76
CA SER A 27 -24.49 2.16 10.25
C SER A 27 -25.25 3.28 11.01
N LYS A 28 -24.75 3.64 12.19
CA LYS A 28 -25.30 4.71 13.03
C LYS A 28 -24.53 6.03 12.95
N LEU A 29 -23.49 6.07 12.13
CA LEU A 29 -22.76 7.30 11.86
C LEU A 29 -23.59 8.18 10.90
N PRO A 30 -23.80 9.46 11.20
CA PRO A 30 -24.73 10.32 10.47
C PRO A 30 -24.08 10.91 9.20
N TRP A 31 -23.53 10.06 8.33
CA TRP A 31 -22.80 10.50 7.14
C TRP A 31 -23.67 11.33 6.20
N GLY A 32 -24.95 10.91 6.01
CA GLY A 32 -25.89 11.64 5.17
C GLY A 32 -26.22 13.02 5.72
N GLU A 33 -26.43 13.15 7.05
CA GLU A 33 -26.73 14.45 7.70
C GLU A 33 -25.51 15.39 7.63
N LEU A 34 -24.30 14.84 7.67
CA LEU A 34 -23.04 15.57 7.60
C LEU A 34 -22.63 15.89 6.16
N GLY A 35 -23.37 15.42 5.15
CA GLY A 35 -23.04 15.60 3.74
C GLY A 35 -21.74 14.87 3.30
N VAL A 36 -21.38 13.78 3.96
CA VAL A 36 -20.19 13.00 3.63
C VAL A 36 -20.46 12.11 2.43
N ASP A 37 -19.80 12.37 1.33
CA ASP A 37 -19.90 11.57 0.11
C ASP A 37 -19.05 10.28 0.18
N THR A 38 -17.83 10.37 0.66
CA THR A 38 -16.89 9.24 0.69
C THR A 38 -16.30 9.04 2.09
N VAL A 39 -16.35 7.81 2.57
CA VAL A 39 -15.72 7.39 3.83
C VAL A 39 -14.42 6.65 3.54
N LEU A 40 -13.36 7.02 4.23
CA LEU A 40 -12.12 6.25 4.30
C LEU A 40 -12.21 5.32 5.51
N GLU A 41 -12.39 4.02 5.26
CA GLU A 41 -12.46 3.00 6.31
C GLU A 41 -11.05 2.59 6.74
N CYS A 42 -10.59 3.18 7.84
CA CYS A 42 -9.21 3.04 8.32
C CYS A 42 -9.09 2.24 9.63
N THR A 43 -10.17 1.56 10.07
CA THR A 43 -10.16 0.80 11.34
C THR A 43 -9.49 -0.56 11.24
N GLY A 44 -9.39 -1.13 10.03
CA GLY A 44 -8.94 -2.51 9.81
C GLY A 44 -9.96 -3.58 10.20
N LEU A 45 -11.18 -3.19 10.63
CA LEU A 45 -12.24 -4.11 11.06
C LEU A 45 -13.25 -4.45 9.95
N PHE A 46 -13.52 -3.50 9.06
CA PHE A 46 -14.54 -3.61 8.01
C PHE A 46 -13.87 -3.75 6.64
N THR A 47 -13.13 -4.84 6.44
CA THR A 47 -12.25 -5.07 5.29
C THR A 47 -12.89 -5.83 4.13
N SER A 48 -14.20 -6.12 4.18
CA SER A 48 -14.97 -6.67 3.05
C SER A 48 -16.08 -5.71 2.63
N LYS A 49 -16.57 -5.81 1.40
CA LYS A 49 -17.70 -4.99 0.93
C LYS A 49 -18.92 -5.18 1.83
N ALA A 50 -19.25 -6.42 2.19
CA ALA A 50 -20.39 -6.73 3.06
C ALA A 50 -20.31 -6.00 4.40
N LYS A 51 -19.13 -5.92 5.01
CA LYS A 51 -18.93 -5.21 6.29
C LYS A 51 -18.87 -3.69 6.11
N ALA A 52 -18.11 -3.20 5.13
CA ALA A 52 -17.92 -1.77 4.87
C ALA A 52 -19.22 -1.08 4.40
N ALA A 53 -20.15 -1.83 3.80
CA ALA A 53 -21.46 -1.34 3.41
C ALA A 53 -22.30 -0.77 4.59
N ALA A 54 -21.92 -1.04 5.84
CA ALA A 54 -22.53 -0.40 7.00
C ALA A 54 -22.39 1.14 6.97
N HIS A 55 -21.30 1.66 6.39
CA HIS A 55 -21.15 3.10 6.17
C HIS A 55 -22.14 3.67 5.14
N LEU A 56 -22.52 2.88 4.13
CA LEU A 56 -23.52 3.26 3.14
C LEU A 56 -24.90 3.37 3.80
N ALA A 57 -25.22 2.48 4.76
CA ALA A 57 -26.44 2.57 5.55
C ALA A 57 -26.48 3.83 6.42
N GLY A 58 -25.35 4.36 6.85
CA GLY A 58 -25.20 5.65 7.52
C GLY A 58 -25.35 6.88 6.60
N GLY A 59 -25.51 6.66 5.29
CA GLY A 59 -25.73 7.72 4.29
C GLY A 59 -24.51 8.13 3.47
N ALA A 60 -23.37 7.48 3.65
CA ALA A 60 -22.22 7.65 2.74
C ALA A 60 -22.55 7.09 1.35
N LYS A 61 -22.01 7.69 0.30
CA LYS A 61 -22.20 7.21 -1.08
C LYS A 61 -21.13 6.20 -1.50
N LYS A 62 -19.91 6.34 -0.96
CA LYS A 62 -18.73 5.58 -1.34
C LYS A 62 -17.89 5.24 -0.12
N VAL A 63 -17.20 4.08 -0.15
CA VAL A 63 -16.26 3.67 0.90
C VAL A 63 -14.96 3.19 0.28
N VAL A 64 -13.83 3.71 0.75
CA VAL A 64 -12.48 3.25 0.42
C VAL A 64 -11.89 2.53 1.61
N ILE A 65 -11.60 1.24 1.48
CA ILE A 65 -11.00 0.43 2.54
C ILE A 65 -9.47 0.61 2.50
N SER A 66 -8.87 0.99 3.64
CA SER A 66 -7.42 1.20 3.80
C SER A 66 -6.65 -0.09 4.09
N ALA A 67 -7.11 -1.20 3.55
CA ALA A 67 -6.52 -2.52 3.73
C ALA A 67 -6.82 -3.38 2.49
N PRO A 68 -6.18 -4.55 2.32
CA PRO A 68 -6.62 -5.54 1.35
C PRO A 68 -8.10 -5.85 1.57
N GLY A 69 -8.91 -5.65 0.54
CA GLY A 69 -10.34 -5.94 0.57
C GLY A 69 -10.62 -7.43 0.44
N GLY A 70 -11.83 -7.86 0.87
CA GLY A 70 -12.34 -9.18 0.54
C GLY A 70 -12.56 -9.34 -0.97
N ASP A 71 -12.88 -10.57 -1.39
CA ASP A 71 -13.16 -10.88 -2.80
C ASP A 71 -14.44 -10.20 -3.32
N ASP A 72 -15.23 -9.64 -2.43
CA ASP A 72 -16.51 -8.99 -2.69
C ASP A 72 -16.42 -7.47 -2.96
N VAL A 73 -15.25 -6.83 -2.81
CA VAL A 73 -15.09 -5.40 -3.13
C VAL A 73 -15.24 -5.16 -4.64
N ASP A 74 -15.75 -3.98 -5.01
CA ASP A 74 -15.98 -3.65 -6.42
C ASP A 74 -14.66 -3.60 -7.22
N ALA A 75 -13.57 -3.13 -6.61
CA ALA A 75 -12.24 -3.18 -7.19
C ALA A 75 -11.15 -3.07 -6.10
N PRO A 76 -10.08 -3.89 -6.17
CA PRO A 76 -8.81 -3.58 -5.57
C PRO A 76 -8.06 -2.59 -6.47
N VAL A 77 -7.56 -1.50 -5.90
CA VAL A 77 -6.93 -0.41 -6.66
C VAL A 77 -5.53 -0.12 -6.12
N VAL A 78 -4.59 0.02 -7.04
CA VAL A 78 -3.28 0.63 -6.80
C VAL A 78 -3.16 1.82 -7.75
N TYR A 79 -3.13 3.02 -7.20
CA TYR A 79 -3.05 4.25 -7.99
C TYR A 79 -1.78 4.28 -8.85
N GLY A 80 -1.91 4.73 -10.10
CA GLY A 80 -0.84 4.70 -11.09
C GLY A 80 -0.71 3.35 -11.82
N VAL A 81 -1.23 2.26 -11.25
CA VAL A 81 -1.13 0.91 -11.84
C VAL A 81 -2.43 0.49 -12.55
N ASN A 82 -3.57 0.55 -11.85
CA ASN A 82 -4.86 0.11 -12.38
C ASN A 82 -6.04 1.01 -11.98
N HIS A 83 -5.81 2.27 -11.59
CA HIS A 83 -6.88 3.17 -11.15
C HIS A 83 -7.91 3.51 -12.25
N ASP A 84 -7.62 3.17 -13.49
CA ASP A 84 -8.53 3.24 -14.63
C ASP A 84 -9.70 2.23 -14.57
N VAL A 85 -9.62 1.22 -13.67
CA VAL A 85 -10.75 0.32 -13.41
C VAL A 85 -11.89 0.96 -12.63
N LEU A 86 -11.65 2.12 -12.01
CA LEU A 86 -12.66 2.85 -11.23
C LEU A 86 -13.87 3.23 -12.07
N ARG A 87 -15.07 3.09 -11.50
CA ARG A 87 -16.35 3.45 -12.13
C ARG A 87 -17.22 4.24 -11.15
N ALA A 88 -18.09 5.11 -11.68
CA ALA A 88 -19.07 5.83 -10.88
C ALA A 88 -20.01 4.89 -10.11
N SER A 89 -20.32 3.72 -10.68
CA SER A 89 -21.20 2.71 -10.10
C SER A 89 -20.61 1.91 -8.95
N HIS A 90 -19.29 1.95 -8.74
CA HIS A 90 -18.66 1.30 -7.59
C HIS A 90 -19.10 1.99 -6.29
N THR A 91 -19.25 1.23 -5.22
CA THR A 91 -19.67 1.71 -3.91
C THR A 91 -18.66 1.44 -2.81
N VAL A 92 -17.91 0.33 -2.91
CA VAL A 92 -16.88 -0.06 -1.96
C VAL A 92 -15.65 -0.58 -2.71
N ILE A 93 -14.55 0.12 -2.58
CA ILE A 93 -13.26 -0.27 -3.18
C ILE A 93 -12.20 -0.48 -2.10
N SER A 94 -11.12 -1.18 -2.44
CA SER A 94 -9.96 -1.35 -1.58
C SER A 94 -8.74 -0.65 -2.19
N ASN A 95 -7.97 0.06 -1.36
CA ASN A 95 -6.67 0.64 -1.75
C ASN A 95 -5.51 -0.38 -1.63
N ALA A 96 -5.82 -1.67 -1.54
CA ALA A 96 -4.86 -2.76 -1.32
C ALA A 96 -4.03 -2.56 -0.02
N SER A 97 -2.79 -3.05 0.02
CA SER A 97 -1.86 -2.84 1.14
C SER A 97 -0.74 -1.87 0.78
N CYS A 98 -0.07 -1.32 1.79
CA CYS A 98 1.12 -0.50 1.58
C CYS A 98 2.22 -1.26 0.80
N THR A 99 2.43 -2.54 1.11
CA THR A 99 3.38 -3.40 0.41
C THR A 99 2.97 -3.64 -1.05
N THR A 100 1.68 -3.86 -1.33
CA THR A 100 1.18 -4.01 -2.70
C THR A 100 1.35 -2.71 -3.48
N ASN A 101 1.11 -1.56 -2.85
CA ASN A 101 1.33 -0.24 -3.46
C ASN A 101 2.80 0.01 -3.79
N CYS A 102 3.74 -0.53 -3.00
CA CYS A 102 5.17 -0.48 -3.31
C CYS A 102 5.55 -1.44 -4.45
N LEU A 103 5.11 -2.69 -4.37
CA LEU A 103 5.54 -3.75 -5.29
C LEU A 103 4.93 -3.61 -6.68
N ALA A 104 3.65 -3.24 -6.79
CA ALA A 104 2.93 -3.26 -8.06
C ALA A 104 3.50 -2.28 -9.11
N PRO A 105 3.88 -1.02 -8.80
CA PRO A 105 4.52 -0.13 -9.75
C PRO A 105 5.84 -0.70 -10.31
N VAL A 106 6.68 -1.27 -9.45
CA VAL A 106 7.95 -1.90 -9.83
C VAL A 106 7.70 -3.11 -10.71
N ALA A 107 6.79 -3.99 -10.30
CA ALA A 107 6.43 -5.19 -11.04
C ALA A 107 5.82 -4.87 -12.42
N LYS A 108 5.01 -3.80 -12.52
CA LYS A 108 4.44 -3.32 -13.78
C LYS A 108 5.53 -2.98 -14.79
N VAL A 109 6.46 -2.11 -14.41
CA VAL A 109 7.56 -1.69 -15.30
C VAL A 109 8.40 -2.88 -15.73
N LEU A 110 8.81 -3.74 -14.79
CA LEU A 110 9.62 -4.91 -15.11
C LEU A 110 8.89 -5.91 -16.01
N HIS A 111 7.61 -6.15 -15.74
CA HIS A 111 6.83 -7.12 -16.55
C HIS A 111 6.58 -6.61 -17.97
N GLU A 112 6.25 -5.34 -18.14
CA GLU A 112 5.96 -4.74 -19.45
C GLU A 112 7.20 -4.69 -20.37
N HIS A 113 8.42 -4.56 -19.80
CA HIS A 113 9.62 -4.36 -20.59
C HIS A 113 10.50 -5.62 -20.74
N ILE A 114 10.64 -6.41 -19.67
CA ILE A 114 11.53 -7.59 -19.68
C ILE A 114 10.80 -8.90 -19.41
N GLY A 115 9.52 -8.84 -19.02
CA GLY A 115 8.72 -9.99 -18.64
C GLY A 115 9.14 -10.58 -17.30
N ILE A 116 8.17 -11.06 -16.54
CA ILE A 116 8.38 -11.79 -15.28
C ILE A 116 7.79 -13.18 -15.45
N VAL A 117 8.63 -14.20 -15.31
CA VAL A 117 8.23 -15.62 -15.33
C VAL A 117 7.64 -16.01 -13.98
N GLY A 118 8.36 -15.72 -12.91
CA GLY A 118 7.96 -15.93 -11.53
C GLY A 118 8.97 -15.29 -10.57
N GLY A 119 8.57 -15.05 -9.34
CA GLY A 119 9.44 -14.41 -8.36
C GLY A 119 9.01 -14.60 -6.92
N LEU A 120 9.95 -14.38 -6.01
CA LEU A 120 9.75 -14.42 -4.58
C LEU A 120 10.02 -13.03 -3.98
N MET A 121 9.11 -12.57 -3.14
CA MET A 121 9.22 -11.29 -2.48
C MET A 121 9.37 -11.47 -0.97
N THR A 122 10.32 -10.77 -0.39
CA THR A 122 10.37 -10.55 1.05
C THR A 122 10.18 -9.07 1.32
N THR A 123 9.24 -8.70 2.19
CA THR A 123 9.23 -7.35 2.71
C THR A 123 9.84 -7.31 4.09
N ILE A 124 10.91 -6.54 4.24
CA ILE A 124 11.49 -6.16 5.51
C ILE A 124 10.66 -4.98 6.00
N HIS A 125 9.75 -5.26 6.94
CA HIS A 125 8.64 -4.34 7.24
C HIS A 125 8.76 -3.78 8.66
N ALA A 126 8.56 -2.49 8.80
CA ALA A 126 8.36 -1.86 10.09
C ALA A 126 7.25 -2.58 10.87
N TYR A 127 7.37 -2.69 12.19
CA TYR A 127 6.26 -3.21 13.00
C TYR A 127 5.06 -2.24 12.97
N THR A 128 3.87 -2.78 13.14
CA THR A 128 2.60 -2.01 13.16
C THR A 128 1.77 -2.46 14.35
N ASN A 129 0.56 -1.91 14.51
CA ASN A 129 -0.39 -2.36 15.55
C ASN A 129 -0.79 -3.84 15.47
N ASP A 130 -0.46 -4.53 14.39
CA ASP A 130 -0.63 -5.99 14.26
C ASP A 130 0.40 -6.76 15.11
N GLN A 131 1.51 -6.13 15.49
CA GLN A 131 2.52 -6.69 16.36
C GLN A 131 2.32 -6.23 17.80
N VAL A 132 2.88 -7.00 18.73
CA VAL A 132 2.79 -6.75 20.18
C VAL A 132 4.10 -6.16 20.70
N LEU A 133 4.02 -5.29 21.72
CA LEU A 133 5.21 -4.64 22.32
C LEU A 133 6.02 -5.62 23.18
N THR A 134 5.34 -6.49 23.92
CA THR A 134 5.92 -7.54 24.77
C THR A 134 5.34 -8.88 24.41
N ASP A 135 5.98 -9.97 24.83
CA ASP A 135 5.46 -11.32 24.62
C ASP A 135 4.05 -11.47 25.23
N VAL A 136 3.09 -11.95 24.45
CA VAL A 136 1.69 -12.14 24.84
C VAL A 136 1.13 -13.45 24.31
N TYR A 137 -0.04 -13.83 24.80
CA TYR A 137 -0.77 -14.98 24.27
C TYR A 137 -1.30 -14.66 22.86
N HIS A 138 -0.93 -15.46 21.87
CA HIS A 138 -1.37 -15.30 20.48
C HIS A 138 -1.43 -16.67 19.79
N SER A 139 -2.41 -16.89 18.89
CA SER A 139 -2.54 -18.13 18.11
C SER A 139 -1.37 -18.38 17.15
N ASP A 140 -0.79 -17.32 16.59
CA ASP A 140 0.46 -17.38 15.83
C ASP A 140 1.64 -17.16 16.80
N LEU A 141 2.44 -18.21 17.01
CA LEU A 141 3.55 -18.21 17.98
C LEU A 141 4.65 -17.21 17.63
N ARG A 142 4.81 -16.82 16.36
CA ARG A 142 5.76 -15.79 15.96
C ARG A 142 5.23 -14.39 16.28
N ARG A 143 3.93 -14.14 16.02
CA ARG A 143 3.27 -12.87 16.38
C ARG A 143 3.08 -12.69 17.89
N ALA A 144 3.19 -13.75 18.66
CA ALA A 144 3.18 -13.69 20.13
C ALA A 144 4.40 -12.98 20.73
N ARG A 145 5.47 -12.79 19.94
CA ARG A 145 6.75 -12.27 20.42
C ARG A 145 6.86 -10.76 20.25
N SER A 146 7.63 -10.16 21.16
CA SER A 146 7.91 -8.72 21.19
C SER A 146 8.51 -8.22 19.87
N ALA A 147 7.81 -7.29 19.21
CA ALA A 147 8.24 -6.68 17.96
C ALA A 147 9.43 -5.72 18.12
N THR A 148 9.62 -5.19 19.33
CA THR A 148 10.70 -4.24 19.63
C THR A 148 12.04 -4.93 19.84
N MET A 149 12.04 -6.25 20.07
CA MET A 149 13.25 -7.05 20.37
C MET A 149 13.48 -8.19 19.36
N SER A 150 12.59 -8.38 18.41
CA SER A 150 12.64 -9.56 17.54
C SER A 150 12.41 -9.22 16.07
N MET A 151 13.08 -9.91 15.18
CA MET A 151 12.67 -10.02 13.78
C MET A 151 11.60 -11.11 13.68
N ILE A 152 10.42 -10.80 13.16
CA ILE A 152 9.25 -11.68 13.15
C ILE A 152 8.87 -12.05 11.73
N PRO A 153 9.25 -13.24 11.22
CA PRO A 153 8.72 -13.75 9.95
C PRO A 153 7.21 -13.99 10.07
N THR A 154 6.44 -13.49 9.12
CA THR A 154 4.98 -13.62 9.12
C THR A 154 4.43 -13.70 7.69
N LYS A 155 3.23 -14.26 7.56
CA LYS A 155 2.55 -14.33 6.27
C LYS A 155 2.20 -12.93 5.77
N THR A 156 2.21 -12.74 4.45
CA THR A 156 1.67 -11.56 3.78
C THR A 156 0.93 -11.99 2.51
N GLY A 157 -0.22 -11.40 2.26
CA GLY A 157 -0.94 -11.55 0.98
C GLY A 157 -0.48 -10.58 -0.10
N ALA A 158 0.47 -9.69 0.20
CA ALA A 158 0.83 -8.59 -0.70
C ALA A 158 1.41 -9.05 -2.05
N ALA A 159 2.20 -10.12 -2.06
CA ALA A 159 2.76 -10.69 -3.28
C ALA A 159 1.65 -11.25 -4.19
N ALA A 160 0.76 -12.05 -3.64
CA ALA A 160 -0.39 -12.60 -4.39
C ALA A 160 -1.36 -11.49 -4.85
N ALA A 161 -1.54 -10.45 -4.04
CA ALA A 161 -2.42 -9.32 -4.34
C ALA A 161 -1.96 -8.50 -5.56
N VAL A 162 -0.69 -8.54 -5.95
CA VAL A 162 -0.23 -7.94 -7.21
C VAL A 162 -0.99 -8.53 -8.41
N GLY A 163 -1.31 -9.82 -8.39
CA GLY A 163 -2.08 -10.47 -9.43
C GLY A 163 -3.54 -10.00 -9.54
N LEU A 164 -4.07 -9.30 -8.52
CA LEU A 164 -5.41 -8.71 -8.57
C LEU A 164 -5.43 -7.37 -9.33
N VAL A 165 -4.33 -6.62 -9.27
CA VAL A 165 -4.19 -5.31 -9.93
C VAL A 165 -3.41 -5.39 -11.25
N LEU A 166 -2.61 -6.45 -11.44
CA LEU A 166 -1.89 -6.79 -12.65
C LEU A 166 -2.19 -8.26 -13.03
N PRO A 167 -3.31 -8.53 -13.72
CA PRO A 167 -3.76 -9.91 -14.01
C PRO A 167 -2.73 -10.79 -14.71
N ALA A 168 -1.85 -10.22 -15.54
CA ALA A 168 -0.75 -10.92 -16.20
C ALA A 168 0.29 -11.53 -15.22
N LEU A 169 0.29 -11.06 -13.96
CA LEU A 169 1.15 -11.56 -12.89
C LEU A 169 0.43 -12.49 -11.90
N LYS A 170 -0.82 -12.84 -12.16
CA LYS A 170 -1.58 -13.74 -11.28
C LYS A 170 -0.86 -15.08 -11.13
N GLY A 171 -0.59 -15.48 -9.88
CA GLY A 171 0.09 -16.74 -9.54
C GLY A 171 1.61 -16.76 -9.80
N LYS A 172 2.21 -15.63 -10.23
CA LYS A 172 3.65 -15.56 -10.49
C LYS A 172 4.48 -15.12 -9.26
N PHE A 173 3.85 -14.56 -8.25
CA PHE A 173 4.53 -14.11 -7.05
C PHE A 173 4.05 -14.84 -5.80
N ASP A 174 5.00 -15.19 -4.94
CA ASP A 174 4.79 -15.59 -3.57
C ASP A 174 5.79 -14.88 -2.66
N GLY A 175 5.61 -14.96 -1.35
CA GLY A 175 6.53 -14.31 -0.42
C GLY A 175 6.02 -14.23 1.01
N PHE A 176 6.81 -13.57 1.83
CA PHE A 176 6.50 -13.36 3.25
C PHE A 176 7.01 -12.00 3.72
N ALA A 177 6.61 -11.61 4.92
CA ALA A 177 7.11 -10.42 5.59
C ALA A 177 8.05 -10.82 6.72
N VAL A 178 9.08 -10.00 6.96
CA VAL A 178 9.87 -10.01 8.19
C VAL A 178 9.62 -8.67 8.88
N ARG A 179 8.87 -8.69 9.99
CA ARG A 179 8.73 -7.49 10.83
C ARG A 179 10.03 -7.27 11.60
N VAL A 180 10.50 -6.03 11.60
CA VAL A 180 11.77 -5.64 12.23
C VAL A 180 11.55 -4.55 13.28
N PRO A 181 12.45 -4.39 14.27
CA PRO A 181 12.38 -3.35 15.29
C PRO A 181 12.63 -1.93 14.71
N THR A 182 11.83 -1.52 13.73
CA THR A 182 11.87 -0.21 13.06
C THR A 182 10.46 0.34 13.08
N ILE A 183 10.30 1.60 13.46
CA ILE A 183 8.98 2.19 13.72
C ILE A 183 8.23 2.55 12.43
N ASN A 184 8.94 2.97 11.39
CA ASN A 184 8.37 3.33 10.10
C ASN A 184 9.39 3.10 8.99
N VAL A 185 8.93 3.07 7.76
CA VAL A 185 9.62 2.75 6.51
C VAL A 185 9.99 1.27 6.39
N SER A 186 9.63 0.71 5.28
CA SER A 186 9.78 -0.70 4.94
C SER A 186 10.49 -0.85 3.59
N LEU A 187 11.03 -2.05 3.33
CA LEU A 187 11.75 -2.38 2.10
C LEU A 187 11.13 -3.62 1.45
N VAL A 188 10.76 -3.52 0.18
CA VAL A 188 10.49 -4.69 -0.67
C VAL A 188 11.80 -5.19 -1.27
N ASP A 189 12.07 -6.47 -1.11
CA ASP A 189 13.13 -7.23 -1.77
C ASP A 189 12.45 -8.24 -2.71
N LEU A 190 12.54 -7.99 -4.02
CA LEU A 190 11.99 -8.87 -5.05
C LEU A 190 13.12 -9.56 -5.80
N THR A 191 13.12 -10.89 -5.78
CA THR A 191 13.96 -11.73 -6.65
C THR A 191 13.06 -12.45 -7.64
N PHE A 192 13.34 -12.33 -8.94
CA PHE A 192 12.50 -12.92 -9.99
C PHE A 192 13.33 -13.43 -11.17
N THR A 193 12.72 -14.31 -11.97
CA THR A 193 13.26 -14.74 -13.25
C THR A 193 12.66 -13.90 -14.36
N ALA A 194 13.49 -13.18 -15.10
CA ALA A 194 13.11 -12.43 -16.30
C ALA A 194 12.82 -13.38 -17.46
N ALA A 195 11.89 -12.99 -18.33
CA ALA A 195 11.53 -13.79 -19.52
C ALA A 195 12.59 -13.72 -20.64
N ARG A 196 13.47 -12.74 -20.57
CA ARG A 196 14.62 -12.57 -21.46
C ARG A 196 15.84 -12.09 -20.69
N ALA A 197 17.02 -12.20 -21.30
CA ALA A 197 18.24 -11.63 -20.74
C ALA A 197 18.12 -10.11 -20.60
N THR A 198 18.69 -9.60 -19.52
CA THR A 198 18.71 -8.18 -19.15
C THR A 198 20.00 -7.83 -18.40
N THR A 199 20.23 -6.55 -18.14
CA THR A 199 21.36 -6.05 -17.38
C THR A 199 20.91 -5.10 -16.28
N VAL A 200 21.81 -4.79 -15.35
CA VAL A 200 21.56 -3.81 -14.27
C VAL A 200 21.25 -2.43 -14.87
N GLU A 201 22.01 -2.03 -15.88
CA GLU A 201 21.87 -0.73 -16.55
C GLU A 201 20.50 -0.60 -17.23
N GLU A 202 20.06 -1.64 -17.92
CA GLU A 202 18.74 -1.69 -18.55
C GLU A 202 17.63 -1.52 -17.52
N ILE A 203 17.64 -2.32 -16.45
CA ILE A 203 16.63 -2.28 -15.40
C ILE A 203 16.57 -0.89 -14.74
N ASN A 204 17.74 -0.37 -14.34
CA ASN A 204 17.83 0.95 -13.71
C ASN A 204 17.35 2.06 -14.64
N GLY A 205 17.67 1.96 -15.93
CA GLY A 205 17.21 2.90 -16.98
C GLY A 205 15.69 2.90 -17.12
N LEU A 206 15.06 1.72 -17.16
CA LEU A 206 13.59 1.56 -17.23
C LEU A 206 12.90 2.16 -16.00
N MET A 207 13.42 1.90 -14.81
CA MET A 207 12.86 2.44 -13.56
C MET A 207 13.00 3.95 -13.48
N LYS A 208 14.15 4.48 -13.87
CA LYS A 208 14.41 5.94 -13.91
C LYS A 208 13.46 6.64 -14.88
N ALA A 209 13.24 6.06 -16.05
CA ALA A 209 12.32 6.61 -17.05
C ALA A 209 10.86 6.59 -16.55
N ALA A 210 10.42 5.49 -15.94
CA ALA A 210 9.07 5.34 -15.41
C ALA A 210 8.78 6.27 -14.23
N ALA A 211 9.77 6.55 -13.39
CA ALA A 211 9.66 7.52 -12.29
C ALA A 211 9.55 8.97 -12.79
N ALA A 212 10.20 9.28 -13.91
CA ALA A 212 10.25 10.63 -14.45
C ALA A 212 8.99 11.05 -15.23
N SER A 213 8.24 10.09 -15.78
CA SER A 213 7.13 10.38 -16.71
C SER A 213 6.04 9.29 -16.68
N GLY A 214 4.89 9.60 -17.31
CA GLY A 214 3.77 8.66 -17.45
C GLY A 214 2.96 8.50 -16.17
N PRO A 215 2.16 7.42 -16.07
CA PRO A 215 1.20 7.22 -15.00
C PRO A 215 1.83 6.96 -13.62
N LEU A 216 3.11 6.60 -13.58
CA LEU A 216 3.84 6.34 -12.34
C LEU A 216 4.59 7.56 -11.81
N LYS A 217 4.60 8.68 -12.53
CA LYS A 217 5.21 9.92 -12.04
C LYS A 217 4.50 10.38 -10.75
N GLY A 218 5.30 10.61 -9.69
CA GLY A 218 4.77 10.96 -8.36
C GLY A 218 4.24 9.76 -7.54
N VAL A 219 4.24 8.55 -8.14
CA VAL A 219 3.91 7.28 -7.47
C VAL A 219 5.17 6.45 -7.26
N LEU A 220 5.98 6.32 -8.29
CA LEU A 220 7.30 5.70 -8.28
C LEU A 220 8.37 6.78 -8.25
N ALA A 221 9.33 6.66 -7.34
CA ALA A 221 10.56 7.43 -7.33
C ALA A 221 11.76 6.53 -7.64
N TYR A 222 12.91 7.15 -7.90
CA TYR A 222 14.18 6.49 -8.21
C TYR A 222 15.29 7.14 -7.41
N THR A 223 16.16 6.33 -6.81
CA THR A 223 17.41 6.81 -6.19
C THR A 223 18.60 5.97 -6.59
N ASP A 224 19.76 6.62 -6.71
CA ASP A 224 21.09 6.01 -6.81
C ASP A 224 22.00 6.45 -5.65
N ALA A 225 21.44 7.11 -4.65
CA ALA A 225 22.12 7.52 -3.43
C ALA A 225 22.12 6.38 -2.39
N PRO A 226 23.19 6.26 -1.56
CA PRO A 226 23.30 5.24 -0.52
C PRO A 226 22.49 5.64 0.72
N LEU A 227 21.18 5.50 0.65
CA LEU A 227 20.22 5.90 1.68
C LEU A 227 19.76 4.69 2.52
N VAL A 228 19.15 4.97 3.67
CA VAL A 228 18.60 3.98 4.60
C VAL A 228 17.16 4.35 4.98
N SER A 229 16.46 3.49 5.71
CA SER A 229 15.03 3.62 5.98
C SER A 229 14.60 5.01 6.50
N ILE A 230 15.35 5.62 7.41
CA ILE A 230 14.95 6.92 8.00
C ILE A 230 14.92 8.06 6.96
N ASP A 231 15.69 7.96 5.89
CA ASP A 231 15.77 8.98 4.84
C ASP A 231 14.47 9.04 4.00
N TYR A 232 13.66 7.98 4.06
CA TYR A 232 12.38 7.88 3.35
C TYR A 232 11.17 8.18 4.25
N ASN A 233 11.41 8.58 5.50
CA ASN A 233 10.33 8.96 6.39
C ASN A 233 9.62 10.21 5.86
N HIS A 234 8.29 10.15 5.73
CA HIS A 234 7.44 11.14 5.06
C HIS A 234 7.66 11.27 3.54
N ASP A 235 8.25 10.26 2.89
CA ASP A 235 8.21 10.17 1.44
C ASP A 235 6.79 9.83 0.99
N ALA A 236 6.19 10.70 0.17
CA ALA A 236 4.83 10.54 -0.33
C ALA A 236 4.71 9.54 -1.48
N HIS A 237 5.81 9.05 -2.05
CA HIS A 237 5.77 8.04 -3.09
C HIS A 237 5.30 6.68 -2.54
N SER A 238 4.62 5.91 -3.37
CA SER A 238 4.28 4.52 -3.03
C SER A 238 5.50 3.62 -2.98
N SER A 239 6.53 3.96 -3.78
CA SER A 239 7.70 3.11 -4.00
C SER A 239 8.86 3.98 -4.44
N THR A 240 9.99 3.91 -3.76
CA THR A 240 11.24 4.53 -4.18
C THR A 240 12.23 3.42 -4.55
N TYR A 241 12.42 3.23 -5.85
CA TYR A 241 13.32 2.21 -6.39
C TYR A 241 14.77 2.53 -6.06
N ASP A 242 15.49 1.58 -5.47
CA ASP A 242 16.89 1.70 -5.11
C ASP A 242 17.78 1.05 -6.17
N ALA A 243 18.36 1.86 -7.05
CA ALA A 243 19.19 1.40 -8.14
C ALA A 243 20.53 0.80 -7.67
N THR A 244 20.98 1.13 -6.47
CA THR A 244 22.25 0.62 -5.91
C THR A 244 22.14 -0.85 -5.53
N MET A 245 20.92 -1.35 -5.30
CA MET A 245 20.62 -2.71 -4.87
C MET A 245 20.26 -3.66 -6.03
N THR A 246 20.22 -3.17 -7.26
CA THR A 246 19.90 -4.00 -8.44
C THR A 246 21.02 -5.02 -8.69
N LYS A 247 20.64 -6.28 -8.86
CA LYS A 247 21.57 -7.38 -9.22
C LYS A 247 20.98 -8.21 -10.34
N VAL A 248 21.84 -8.65 -11.24
CA VAL A 248 21.50 -9.60 -12.32
C VAL A 248 22.54 -10.70 -12.33
N THR A 249 22.10 -11.95 -12.30
CA THR A 249 22.96 -13.13 -12.36
C THR A 249 22.47 -14.05 -13.50
N GLY A 250 23.40 -14.54 -14.30
CA GLY A 250 23.09 -15.40 -15.44
C GLY A 250 22.17 -14.74 -16.50
N GLY A 251 22.11 -13.42 -16.50
CA GLY A 251 21.31 -12.62 -17.43
C GLY A 251 19.81 -12.61 -17.15
N THR A 252 19.26 -13.56 -16.38
CA THR A 252 17.81 -13.67 -16.17
C THR A 252 17.38 -13.72 -14.71
N LEU A 253 18.25 -14.08 -13.78
CA LEU A 253 17.92 -13.99 -12.35
C LEU A 253 18.17 -12.58 -11.86
N VAL A 254 17.12 -11.89 -11.49
CA VAL A 254 17.13 -10.46 -11.15
C VAL A 254 16.71 -10.27 -9.70
N LYS A 255 17.44 -9.40 -8.99
CA LYS A 255 17.06 -8.89 -7.67
C LYS A 255 16.95 -7.38 -7.72
N VAL A 256 15.85 -6.84 -7.17
CA VAL A 256 15.58 -5.41 -7.04
C VAL A 256 15.03 -5.09 -5.67
N CYS A 257 15.29 -3.88 -5.19
CA CYS A 257 14.77 -3.38 -3.94
C CYS A 257 14.04 -2.05 -4.13
N ALA A 258 13.02 -1.83 -3.31
CA ALA A 258 12.28 -0.57 -3.29
C ALA A 258 11.83 -0.22 -1.86
N TRP A 259 12.10 1.02 -1.47
CA TRP A 259 11.71 1.59 -0.19
C TRP A 259 10.30 2.16 -0.23
N TYR A 260 9.61 2.17 0.89
CA TYR A 260 8.30 2.82 1.03
C TYR A 260 8.02 3.23 2.47
N ASP A 261 7.53 4.44 2.64
CA ASP A 261 6.90 4.83 3.89
C ASP A 261 5.53 4.15 3.97
N ASN A 262 5.44 3.08 4.76
CA ASN A 262 4.25 2.24 4.86
C ASN A 262 3.05 2.95 5.51
N GLU A 263 3.24 4.10 6.12
CA GLU A 263 2.20 4.93 6.71
C GLU A 263 1.88 6.14 5.82
N TRP A 264 2.84 7.05 5.63
CA TRP A 264 2.63 8.30 4.92
C TRP A 264 2.41 8.12 3.41
N GLY A 265 3.26 7.34 2.74
CA GLY A 265 3.11 7.05 1.31
C GLY A 265 1.77 6.39 1.00
N PHE A 266 1.36 5.40 1.83
CA PHE A 266 0.06 4.74 1.70
C PHE A 266 -1.11 5.70 1.94
N SER A 267 -1.03 6.58 2.95
CA SER A 267 -2.07 7.57 3.24
C SER A 267 -2.27 8.56 2.08
N ASN A 268 -1.19 8.99 1.44
CA ASN A 268 -1.27 9.80 0.22
C ASN A 268 -1.99 9.07 -0.91
N ARG A 269 -1.73 7.78 -1.10
CA ARG A 269 -2.43 6.97 -2.11
C ARG A 269 -3.91 6.80 -1.83
N MET A 270 -4.32 6.73 -0.57
CA MET A 270 -5.74 6.74 -0.20
C MET A 270 -6.44 7.99 -0.75
N LEU A 271 -5.81 9.16 -0.61
CA LEU A 271 -6.36 10.42 -1.12
C LEU A 271 -6.39 10.46 -2.64
N ASP A 272 -5.29 10.06 -3.30
CA ASP A 272 -5.21 10.06 -4.76
C ASP A 272 -6.24 9.10 -5.39
N THR A 273 -6.40 7.90 -4.82
CA THR A 273 -7.41 6.93 -5.25
C THR A 273 -8.82 7.49 -5.07
N THR A 274 -9.09 8.15 -3.95
CA THR A 274 -10.37 8.80 -3.68
C THR A 274 -10.66 9.92 -4.67
N LEU A 275 -9.68 10.78 -4.95
CA LEU A 275 -9.82 11.86 -5.94
C LEU A 275 -9.99 11.34 -7.37
N ALA A 276 -9.27 10.28 -7.74
CA ALA A 276 -9.46 9.63 -9.04
C ALA A 276 -10.87 9.05 -9.17
N TRP A 277 -11.35 8.39 -8.10
CA TRP A 277 -12.69 7.81 -8.09
C TRP A 277 -13.80 8.84 -8.11
N SER A 278 -13.61 10.00 -7.50
CA SER A 278 -14.59 11.09 -7.57
C SER A 278 -14.81 11.63 -8.99
N LYS A 279 -13.83 11.44 -9.87
CA LYS A 279 -13.83 11.87 -11.28
C LYS A 279 -14.20 10.75 -12.27
N ALA A 280 -14.36 9.51 -11.78
CA ALA A 280 -14.69 8.36 -12.63
C ALA A 280 -16.14 8.48 -13.17
N SER A 281 -16.32 8.09 -14.43
CA SER A 281 -17.60 8.06 -15.14
C SER A 281 -18.30 6.69 -15.01
#